data_5ba9ec7ac42e94d970001668d4f82dd1
#
_entry.id   5ba9ec7ac42e94d970001668d4f82dd1
#
_cell.length_a   1.000
_cell.length_b   1.000
_cell.length_c   1.000
_cell.angle_alpha   90.00
_cell.angle_beta   90.00
_cell.angle_gamma   90.00
#
_symmetry.space_group_name_H-M   'P 1'
#
loop_
_entity.id
_entity.type
_entity.pdbx_description
1 polymer ?
#
loop_
_entity_poly.entity_id
_entity_poly.type
_entity_poly.pdbx_seq_one_letter_code
_entity_poly.pdbx_strand_id
1 'polypeptide(L)'
;MVTSVKVRAPSSTANLGPGFDVFVLALDAFYDEITLSKTSKSISTNRPWHGVRILTADDVPKDTQLNTAGLVVKSMKQKFKIKSGIEIKIKKGVPAGFGMGSSAASAVAAALAFNKLFNLKLDNKTLIKCAGIGEKASAGTIHYDNVAASLPVSYTHLTLPTIYSV
;
A
#
# COMPACT_ATOMS: atom_id res chain seq x y z
N MET A 1 -5.48 -18.15 -12.17
CA MET A 1 -4.63 -17.51 -11.11
C MET A 1 -4.80 -16.01 -11.18
N VAL A 2 -4.97 -15.33 -10.04
CA VAL A 2 -5.03 -13.86 -10.00
C VAL A 2 -3.67 -13.30 -10.42
N THR A 3 -3.65 -12.47 -11.48
CA THR A 3 -2.44 -11.86 -12.04
C THR A 3 -2.29 -10.40 -11.62
N SER A 4 -3.41 -9.74 -11.26
CA SER A 4 -3.46 -8.35 -10.85
C SER A 4 -4.54 -8.12 -9.79
N VAL A 5 -4.29 -7.22 -8.86
CA VAL A 5 -5.24 -6.80 -7.82
C VAL A 5 -5.16 -5.29 -7.66
N LYS A 6 -6.32 -4.65 -7.61
CA LYS A 6 -6.50 -3.22 -7.35
C LYS A 6 -7.17 -3.05 -6.00
N VAL A 7 -6.64 -2.15 -5.18
CA VAL A 7 -7.19 -1.78 -3.88
C VAL A 7 -7.25 -0.26 -3.75
N ARG A 8 -8.33 0.24 -3.16
CA ARG A 8 -8.48 1.63 -2.74
C ARG A 8 -8.44 1.69 -1.22
N ALA A 9 -7.73 2.64 -0.67
CA ALA A 9 -7.69 2.91 0.76
C ALA A 9 -8.02 4.36 1.04
N PRO A 10 -8.89 4.63 2.03
CA PRO A 10 -9.36 5.97 2.33
C PRO A 10 -8.31 6.81 3.05
N SER A 11 -8.49 8.11 2.97
CA SER A 11 -7.82 9.08 3.84
C SER A 11 -8.19 8.84 5.31
N SER A 12 -7.36 9.36 6.21
CA SER A 12 -7.60 9.29 7.65
C SER A 12 -7.01 10.52 8.32
N THR A 13 -7.56 10.87 9.48
CA THR A 13 -7.02 11.92 10.33
C THR A 13 -6.80 11.38 11.74
N ALA A 14 -5.71 11.78 12.36
CA ALA A 14 -5.32 11.36 13.71
C ALA A 14 -5.18 12.57 14.63
N ASN A 15 -4.94 12.31 15.91
CA ASN A 15 -4.71 13.34 16.93
C ASN A 15 -5.91 14.29 17.11
N LEU A 16 -7.11 13.73 17.15
CA LEU A 16 -8.36 14.49 17.27
C LEU A 16 -8.54 15.01 18.69
N GLY A 17 -8.46 16.34 18.88
CA GLY A 17 -8.65 17.01 20.15
C GLY A 17 -7.73 16.47 21.26
N PRO A 18 -8.26 16.12 22.45
CA PRO A 18 -7.45 15.59 23.56
C PRO A 18 -6.96 14.15 23.33
N GLY A 19 -7.33 13.51 22.22
CA GLY A 19 -7.01 12.12 21.92
C GLY A 19 -5.72 11.94 21.12
N PHE A 20 -4.65 12.64 21.47
CA PHE A 20 -3.35 12.53 20.82
C PHE A 20 -2.88 11.07 20.81
N ASP A 21 -2.49 10.55 19.63
CA ASP A 21 -2.09 9.16 19.36
C ASP A 21 -3.16 8.08 19.69
N VAL A 22 -4.39 8.48 20.11
CA VAL A 22 -5.45 7.56 20.53
C VAL A 22 -6.65 7.62 19.60
N PHE A 23 -7.12 8.84 19.25
CA PHE A 23 -8.27 9.00 18.39
C PHE A 23 -7.85 9.22 16.95
N VAL A 24 -8.34 8.34 16.09
CA VAL A 24 -8.12 8.38 14.65
C VAL A 24 -9.41 8.04 13.92
N LEU A 25 -9.67 8.72 12.82
CA LEU A 25 -10.88 8.57 12.01
C LEU A 25 -10.51 8.32 10.55
N ALA A 26 -11.11 7.29 9.95
CA ALA A 26 -11.08 7.12 8.50
C ALA A 26 -12.11 8.06 7.85
N LEU A 27 -11.74 8.70 6.75
CA LEU A 27 -12.55 9.68 6.05
C LEU A 27 -12.94 9.13 4.67
N ASP A 28 -14.23 9.00 4.42
CA ASP A 28 -14.80 8.61 3.12
C ASP A 28 -14.87 9.81 2.17
N ALA A 29 -13.72 10.48 1.97
CA ALA A 29 -13.62 11.68 1.14
C ALA A 29 -12.61 11.51 0.00
N PHE A 30 -11.43 10.99 0.31
CA PHE A 30 -10.33 10.81 -0.63
C PHE A 30 -9.75 9.41 -0.51
N TYR A 31 -9.24 8.88 -1.64
CA TYR A 31 -8.69 7.53 -1.69
C TYR A 31 -7.41 7.49 -2.50
N ASP A 32 -6.43 6.74 -2.03
CA ASP A 32 -5.34 6.27 -2.87
C ASP A 32 -5.71 4.92 -3.47
N GLU A 33 -5.30 4.70 -4.72
CA GLU A 33 -5.53 3.45 -5.43
C GLU A 33 -4.18 2.82 -5.79
N ILE A 34 -3.98 1.58 -5.38
CA ILE A 34 -2.80 0.79 -5.70
C ILE A 34 -3.23 -0.44 -6.49
N THR A 35 -2.61 -0.61 -7.65
CA THR A 35 -2.72 -1.85 -8.42
C THR A 35 -1.40 -2.58 -8.40
N LEU A 36 -1.41 -3.83 -7.93
CA LEU A 36 -0.26 -4.74 -8.00
C LEU A 36 -0.49 -5.79 -9.07
N SER A 37 0.49 -6.00 -9.93
CA SER A 37 0.46 -7.03 -10.97
C SER A 37 1.70 -7.91 -10.89
N LYS A 38 1.52 -9.23 -11.06
CA LYS A 38 2.64 -10.16 -11.23
C LYS A 38 3.24 -9.96 -12.60
N THR A 39 4.56 -9.96 -12.71
CA THR A 39 5.25 -9.94 -13.99
C THR A 39 6.18 -11.14 -14.12
N SER A 40 6.13 -11.77 -15.30
CA SER A 40 7.05 -12.84 -15.69
C SER A 40 8.37 -12.30 -16.22
N LYS A 41 8.44 -11.01 -16.58
CA LYS A 41 9.69 -10.39 -17.00
C LYS A 41 10.63 -10.39 -15.81
N SER A 42 11.78 -11.07 -15.94
CA SER A 42 12.91 -10.89 -15.04
C SER A 42 13.27 -9.41 -15.08
N ILE A 43 12.86 -8.67 -14.04
CA ILE A 43 13.28 -7.28 -13.87
C ILE A 43 14.77 -7.38 -13.61
N SER A 44 15.58 -6.91 -14.56
CA SER A 44 17.04 -7.01 -14.60
C SER A 44 17.66 -6.85 -13.21
N THR A 45 18.47 -7.81 -12.84
CA THR A 45 18.97 -8.02 -11.47
C THR A 45 20.13 -7.10 -11.07
N ASN A 46 20.51 -6.16 -11.93
CA ASN A 46 21.65 -5.25 -11.67
C ASN A 46 21.32 -4.08 -10.71
N ARG A 47 20.13 -4.09 -10.09
CA ARG A 47 19.76 -3.12 -9.05
C ARG A 47 19.29 -3.84 -7.79
N PRO A 48 19.60 -3.32 -6.58
CA PRO A 48 19.34 -3.99 -5.30
C PRO A 48 17.84 -4.20 -4.94
N TRP A 49 16.91 -3.80 -5.82
CA TRP A 49 15.45 -3.86 -5.62
C TRP A 49 14.76 -5.06 -6.29
N HIS A 50 15.46 -6.13 -6.43
CA HIS A 50 15.05 -7.36 -7.10
C HIS A 50 13.54 -7.53 -7.31
N GLY A 51 13.05 -7.09 -8.48
CA GLY A 51 11.75 -7.47 -8.98
C GLY A 51 10.55 -6.65 -8.50
N VAL A 52 10.72 -5.39 -8.06
CA VAL A 52 9.61 -4.44 -7.82
C VAL A 52 9.81 -3.21 -8.69
N ARG A 53 8.78 -2.83 -9.47
CA ARG A 53 8.78 -1.66 -10.34
C ARG A 53 7.57 -0.79 -10.06
N ILE A 54 7.79 0.51 -9.90
CA ILE A 54 6.72 1.50 -9.72
C ILE A 54 6.41 2.17 -11.05
N LEU A 55 5.13 2.19 -11.43
CA LEU A 55 4.57 2.86 -12.59
C LEU A 55 3.53 3.86 -12.08
N THR A 56 3.80 5.15 -12.23
CA THR A 56 2.88 6.20 -11.82
C THR A 56 3.04 7.42 -12.71
N ALA A 57 1.93 8.13 -12.96
CA ALA A 57 1.91 9.45 -13.58
C ALA A 57 1.95 10.55 -12.52
N ASP A 58 1.65 10.22 -11.26
CA ASP A 58 1.63 11.17 -10.16
C ASP A 58 3.05 11.55 -9.72
N ASP A 59 3.21 12.73 -9.14
CA ASP A 59 4.47 13.25 -8.62
C ASP A 59 4.82 12.59 -7.27
N VAL A 60 5.24 11.32 -7.35
CA VAL A 60 5.71 10.54 -6.21
C VAL A 60 7.01 9.82 -6.56
N PRO A 61 7.89 9.56 -5.57
CA PRO A 61 9.15 8.85 -5.81
C PRO A 61 8.93 7.50 -6.50
N LYS A 62 9.68 7.24 -7.57
CA LYS A 62 9.70 5.94 -8.26
C LYS A 62 10.70 4.95 -7.66
N ASP A 63 11.55 5.42 -6.75
CA ASP A 63 12.41 4.55 -5.95
C ASP A 63 11.57 3.84 -4.88
N THR A 64 11.67 2.53 -4.84
CA THR A 64 10.90 1.69 -3.89
C THR A 64 11.24 1.95 -2.43
N GLN A 65 12.39 2.53 -2.11
CA GLN A 65 12.77 2.86 -0.73
C GLN A 65 12.22 4.21 -0.28
N LEU A 66 12.06 5.12 -1.22
CA LEU A 66 11.54 6.48 -0.98
C LEU A 66 10.02 6.57 -1.20
N ASN A 67 9.40 5.47 -1.65
CA ASN A 67 7.98 5.40 -1.91
C ASN A 67 7.29 4.48 -0.90
N THR A 68 6.27 4.98 -0.23
CA THR A 68 5.53 4.27 0.82
C THR A 68 4.99 2.91 0.35
N ALA A 69 4.27 2.87 -0.77
CA ALA A 69 3.74 1.63 -1.33
C ALA A 69 4.88 0.69 -1.80
N GLY A 70 5.93 1.27 -2.39
CA GLY A 70 7.12 0.54 -2.81
C GLY A 70 7.82 -0.16 -1.65
N LEU A 71 8.03 0.55 -0.55
CA LEU A 71 8.68 0.02 0.65
C LEU A 71 7.87 -1.12 1.29
N VAL A 72 6.54 -0.98 1.37
CA VAL A 72 5.64 -2.03 1.85
C VAL A 72 5.76 -3.28 0.99
N VAL A 73 5.61 -3.15 -0.33
CA VAL A 73 5.67 -4.28 -1.26
C VAL A 73 7.02 -4.97 -1.21
N LYS A 74 8.12 -4.22 -1.16
CA LYS A 74 9.48 -4.74 -1.04
C LYS A 74 9.65 -5.54 0.26
N SER A 75 9.24 -4.96 1.39
CA SER A 75 9.33 -5.61 2.71
C SER A 75 8.51 -6.91 2.77
N MET A 76 7.26 -6.88 2.29
CA MET A 76 6.40 -8.06 2.24
C MET A 76 6.97 -9.13 1.30
N LYS A 77 7.50 -8.73 0.13
CA LYS A 77 8.15 -9.65 -0.81
C LYS A 77 9.31 -10.40 -0.16
N GLN A 78 10.14 -9.71 0.61
CA GLN A 78 11.25 -10.31 1.38
C GLN A 78 10.74 -11.21 2.49
N LYS A 79 9.82 -10.71 3.33
CA LYS A 79 9.27 -11.44 4.48
C LYS A 79 8.59 -12.76 4.07
N PHE A 80 7.82 -12.75 2.99
CA PHE A 80 7.08 -13.92 2.51
C PHE A 80 7.80 -14.69 1.38
N LYS A 81 9.08 -14.37 1.12
CA LYS A 81 9.96 -15.05 0.16
C LYS A 81 9.35 -15.18 -1.25
N ILE A 82 8.64 -14.14 -1.70
CA ILE A 82 8.02 -14.11 -3.02
C ILE A 82 9.07 -13.88 -4.11
N LYS A 83 9.17 -14.80 -5.08
CA LYS A 83 10.17 -14.74 -6.16
C LYS A 83 9.72 -13.96 -7.39
N SER A 84 8.39 -13.92 -7.67
CA SER A 84 7.85 -13.23 -8.86
C SER A 84 8.16 -11.74 -8.86
N GLY A 85 8.33 -11.16 -10.05
CA GLY A 85 8.36 -9.72 -10.24
C GLY A 85 7.00 -9.10 -9.93
N ILE A 86 6.99 -7.84 -9.48
CA ILE A 86 5.78 -7.09 -9.11
C ILE A 86 5.87 -5.70 -9.74
N GLU A 87 4.83 -5.33 -10.47
CA GLU A 87 4.60 -3.96 -10.91
C GLU A 87 3.56 -3.30 -10.00
N ILE A 88 3.85 -2.07 -9.61
CA ILE A 88 2.99 -1.24 -8.77
C ILE A 88 2.51 -0.06 -9.61
N LYS A 89 1.20 0.07 -9.83
CA LYS A 89 0.60 1.30 -10.33
C LYS A 89 0.00 2.06 -9.16
N ILE A 90 0.33 3.34 -9.07
CA ILE A 90 -0.12 4.24 -8.01
C ILE A 90 -0.99 5.31 -8.66
N LYS A 91 -2.17 5.56 -8.07
CA LYS A 91 -3.01 6.71 -8.34
C LYS A 91 -3.30 7.40 -7.01
N LYS A 92 -2.72 8.58 -6.84
CA LYS A 92 -2.93 9.40 -5.65
C LYS A 92 -4.27 10.12 -5.75
N GLY A 93 -5.00 10.13 -4.65
CA GLY A 93 -6.23 10.89 -4.50
C GLY A 93 -6.31 11.55 -3.13
N VAL A 94 -5.51 11.08 -2.17
CA VAL A 94 -5.38 11.70 -0.86
C VAL A 94 -4.32 12.80 -0.93
N PRO A 95 -4.68 14.07 -0.66
CA PRO A 95 -3.73 15.18 -0.68
C PRO A 95 -2.57 14.95 0.30
N ALA A 96 -1.33 15.11 -0.17
CA ALA A 96 -0.14 14.97 0.66
C ALA A 96 0.14 16.26 1.44
N GLY A 97 0.65 16.15 2.67
CA GLY A 97 1.05 17.32 3.49
C GLY A 97 -0.09 18.00 4.27
N PHE A 98 -1.32 17.50 4.18
CA PHE A 98 -2.50 18.10 4.85
C PHE A 98 -2.97 17.32 6.09
N GLY A 99 -2.16 16.45 6.64
CA GLY A 99 -2.56 15.65 7.82
C GLY A 99 -3.67 14.61 7.53
N MET A 100 -3.89 14.26 6.25
CA MET A 100 -4.98 13.40 5.82
C MET A 100 -4.56 11.92 5.64
N GLY A 101 -3.45 11.51 6.23
CA GLY A 101 -2.99 10.11 6.18
C GLY A 101 -2.66 9.60 4.77
N SER A 102 -2.15 10.48 3.88
CA SER A 102 -1.85 10.13 2.49
C SER A 102 -0.84 8.99 2.36
N SER A 103 0.20 8.95 3.20
CA SER A 103 1.17 7.85 3.25
C SER A 103 0.52 6.56 3.73
N ALA A 104 -0.27 6.63 4.81
CA ALA A 104 -0.98 5.48 5.37
C ALA A 104 -1.96 4.85 4.37
N ALA A 105 -2.73 5.66 3.63
CA ALA A 105 -3.62 5.17 2.57
C ALA A 105 -2.85 4.37 1.51
N SER A 106 -1.74 4.91 0.99
CA SER A 106 -0.88 4.19 0.04
C SER A 106 -0.30 2.91 0.63
N ALA A 107 0.17 2.94 1.89
CA ALA A 107 0.74 1.78 2.58
C ALA A 107 -0.29 0.66 2.77
N VAL A 108 -1.49 1.01 3.24
CA VAL A 108 -2.60 0.09 3.48
C VAL A 108 -3.06 -0.54 2.16
N ALA A 109 -3.29 0.27 1.12
CA ALA A 109 -3.69 -0.24 -0.19
C ALA A 109 -2.66 -1.22 -0.76
N ALA A 110 -1.36 -0.93 -0.61
CA ALA A 110 -0.27 -1.80 -1.06
C ALA A 110 -0.23 -3.13 -0.27
N ALA A 111 -0.37 -3.08 1.07
CA ALA A 111 -0.36 -4.28 1.92
C ALA A 111 -1.55 -5.21 1.61
N LEU A 112 -2.76 -4.65 1.47
CA LEU A 112 -3.96 -5.39 1.12
C LEU A 112 -3.88 -5.98 -0.28
N ALA A 113 -3.42 -5.21 -1.27
CA ALA A 113 -3.24 -5.69 -2.63
C ALA A 113 -2.24 -6.85 -2.69
N PHE A 114 -1.13 -6.76 -1.94
CA PHE A 114 -0.14 -7.83 -1.85
C PHE A 114 -0.71 -9.09 -1.21
N ASN A 115 -1.42 -8.94 -0.07
CA ASN A 115 -2.07 -10.05 0.62
C ASN A 115 -3.04 -10.82 -0.31
N LYS A 116 -3.86 -10.09 -1.07
CA LYS A 116 -4.82 -10.68 -2.03
C LYS A 116 -4.12 -11.29 -3.25
N LEU A 117 -3.13 -10.60 -3.83
CA LEU A 117 -2.41 -11.06 -5.02
C LEU A 117 -1.72 -12.40 -4.80
N PHE A 118 -1.19 -12.62 -3.60
CA PHE A 118 -0.48 -13.84 -3.22
C PHE A 118 -1.28 -14.79 -2.33
N ASN A 119 -2.55 -14.46 -2.04
CA ASN A 119 -3.47 -15.25 -1.21
C ASN A 119 -2.87 -15.68 0.14
N LEU A 120 -2.21 -14.74 0.83
CA LEU A 120 -1.48 -15.02 2.07
C LEU A 120 -2.39 -15.18 3.28
N LYS A 121 -3.66 -14.72 3.20
CA LYS A 121 -4.68 -14.81 4.28
C LYS A 121 -4.20 -14.21 5.61
N LEU A 122 -3.46 -13.09 5.55
CA LEU A 122 -2.95 -12.41 6.73
C LEU A 122 -4.08 -11.76 7.51
N ASP A 123 -3.97 -11.77 8.84
CA ASP A 123 -4.86 -11.06 9.74
C ASP A 123 -4.59 -9.54 9.74
N ASN A 124 -5.54 -8.78 10.28
CA ASN A 124 -5.46 -7.31 10.30
C ASN A 124 -4.23 -6.83 11.10
N LYS A 125 -3.89 -7.49 12.20
CA LYS A 125 -2.72 -7.14 13.03
C LYS A 125 -1.42 -7.25 12.23
N THR A 126 -1.28 -8.32 11.45
CA THR A 126 -0.10 -8.53 10.59
C THR A 126 -0.09 -7.53 9.43
N LEU A 127 -1.26 -7.22 8.84
CA LEU A 127 -1.38 -6.24 7.78
C LEU A 127 -1.02 -4.82 8.26
N ILE A 128 -1.48 -4.40 9.44
CA ILE A 128 -1.10 -3.13 10.06
C ILE A 128 0.41 -3.04 10.23
N LYS A 129 1.06 -4.10 10.75
CA LYS A 129 2.51 -4.13 10.90
C LYS A 129 3.24 -4.04 9.57
N CYS A 130 2.75 -4.70 8.53
CA CYS A 130 3.33 -4.63 7.20
C CYS A 130 3.16 -3.24 6.56
N ALA A 131 1.97 -2.66 6.66
CA ALA A 131 1.68 -1.33 6.14
C ALA A 131 2.47 -0.24 6.89
N GLY A 132 2.59 -0.34 8.21
CA GLY A 132 3.35 0.61 9.03
C GLY A 132 4.82 0.75 8.61
N ILE A 133 5.40 -0.28 8.00
CA ILE A 133 6.78 -0.17 7.47
C ILE A 133 6.87 0.93 6.39
N GLY A 134 5.79 1.16 5.64
CA GLY A 134 5.73 2.20 4.62
C GLY A 134 5.90 3.61 5.18
N GLU A 135 5.46 3.85 6.42
CA GLU A 135 5.58 5.16 7.07
C GLU A 135 7.03 5.62 7.21
N LYS A 136 7.99 4.69 7.25
CA LYS A 136 9.42 5.04 7.27
C LYS A 136 9.86 5.81 6.03
N ALA A 137 9.21 5.61 4.88
CA ALA A 137 9.55 6.34 3.66
C ALA A 137 9.14 7.81 3.71
N SER A 138 8.11 8.16 4.48
CA SER A 138 7.54 9.51 4.56
C SER A 138 7.92 10.24 5.84
N ALA A 139 7.83 9.56 6.99
CA ALA A 139 8.01 10.15 8.31
C ALA A 139 9.32 9.75 9.01
N GLY A 140 10.11 8.84 8.42
CA GLY A 140 11.33 8.31 9.04
C GLY A 140 11.08 7.33 10.19
N THR A 141 9.89 7.34 10.78
CA THR A 141 9.45 6.49 11.91
C THR A 141 8.18 5.73 11.53
N ILE A 142 7.83 4.72 12.33
CA ILE A 142 6.62 3.93 12.11
C ILE A 142 5.49 4.53 12.93
N HIS A 143 4.44 4.99 12.26
CA HIS A 143 3.18 5.41 12.85
C HIS A 143 2.08 4.41 12.47
N TYR A 144 1.30 3.95 13.44
CA TYR A 144 0.26 2.95 13.20
C TYR A 144 -1.15 3.51 13.24
N ASP A 145 -1.36 4.71 13.77
CA ASP A 145 -2.63 5.37 13.98
C ASP A 145 -3.44 5.50 12.68
N ASN A 146 -2.94 6.28 11.71
CA ASN A 146 -3.59 6.45 10.41
C ASN A 146 -3.72 5.12 9.64
N VAL A 147 -2.72 4.22 9.73
CA VAL A 147 -2.75 2.88 9.12
C VAL A 147 -3.87 2.04 9.71
N ALA A 148 -4.03 2.04 11.04
CA ALA A 148 -5.06 1.28 11.74
C ALA A 148 -6.47 1.76 11.42
N ALA A 149 -6.66 3.07 11.21
CA ALA A 149 -7.96 3.61 10.81
C ALA A 149 -8.31 3.30 9.35
N SER A 150 -7.35 3.45 8.44
CA SER A 150 -7.57 3.27 7.00
C SER A 150 -7.83 1.81 6.63
N LEU A 151 -7.21 0.83 7.32
CA LEU A 151 -7.23 -0.57 6.92
C LEU A 151 -8.61 -1.24 6.98
N PRO A 152 -9.44 -1.14 8.05
CA PRO A 152 -10.74 -1.79 8.12
C PRO A 152 -11.72 -1.29 7.05
N VAL A 153 -11.68 -0.01 6.73
CA VAL A 153 -12.56 0.62 5.73
C VAL A 153 -12.11 0.27 4.31
N SER A 154 -10.80 0.14 4.07
CA SER A 154 -10.24 -0.29 2.78
C SER A 154 -10.68 -1.70 2.40
N TYR A 155 -10.87 -2.59 3.36
CA TYR A 155 -11.26 -3.98 3.10
C TYR A 155 -12.63 -4.09 2.41
N THR A 156 -13.52 -3.13 2.60
CA THR A 156 -14.87 -3.10 1.99
C THR A 156 -14.87 -2.65 0.53
N HIS A 157 -13.79 -2.06 0.03
CA HIS A 157 -13.67 -1.48 -1.30
C HIS A 157 -12.72 -2.27 -2.25
N LEU A 158 -12.52 -3.56 -2.01
CA LEU A 158 -11.71 -4.42 -2.87
C LEU A 158 -12.42 -4.66 -4.21
N THR A 159 -11.89 -4.11 -5.28
CA THR A 159 -12.28 -4.49 -6.65
C THR A 159 -11.28 -5.48 -7.21
N LEU A 160 -11.70 -6.72 -7.42
CA LEU A 160 -10.95 -7.68 -8.22
C LEU A 160 -11.19 -7.32 -9.70
N PRO A 161 -10.16 -7.14 -10.54
CA PRO A 161 -10.38 -7.08 -11.97
C PRO A 161 -10.86 -8.48 -12.40
N THR A 162 -12.14 -8.60 -12.68
CA THR A 162 -12.68 -9.76 -13.40
C THR A 162 -12.24 -9.60 -14.85
N ILE A 163 -11.25 -10.36 -15.26
CA ILE A 163 -10.97 -10.56 -16.66
C ILE A 163 -12.01 -11.57 -17.13
N TYR A 164 -13.10 -11.09 -17.70
CA TYR A 164 -13.89 -11.92 -18.60
C TYR A 164 -13.12 -11.95 -19.93
N SER A 165 -12.42 -13.05 -20.19
CA SER A 165 -12.09 -13.43 -21.56
C SER A 165 -13.36 -14.00 -22.16
N VAL A 166 -13.93 -13.28 -23.12
CA VAL A 166 -14.86 -13.83 -24.09
C VAL A 166 -14.06 -14.58 -25.12
#